data_6ba3b2a09138f66c2bc713291e1b546f
#
_entry.id   6ba3b2a09138f66c2bc713291e1b546f
#
_cell.length_a   1.000
_cell.length_b   1.000
_cell.length_c   1.000
_cell.angle_alpha   90.00
_cell.angle_beta   90.00
_cell.angle_gamma   90.00
#
_symmetry.space_group_name_H-M   'P 1'
#
loop_
_entity.id
_entity.type
_entity.pdbx_description
1 polymer ?
#
loop_
_entity_poly.entity_id
_entity_poly.type
_entity_poly.pdbx_seq_one_letter_code
_entity_poly.pdbx_strand_id
1 'polypeptide(L)'
;MLNFISLLKQRYHCVLNANDQIGVNAAYLPILEQLMLAEAFYKKGQSLKTLPLQIAVIGPTQAGKSSIVNMLLQENHAGVSPLAGYTVHPQGFCHQIPLATCVDLSSYFQPFVQCDPSQLNRENYEYFTLTPAPTASTLLPPAILWDTPDFDSIDSDSYREGVLKTIALADILILVVSKEKYADQTVWEMMQRIEPLRQPTLVCINKLNEGSEQVILASIKEKWGAYRHDIFPEVLTLFYQKTTQKPIIESNQQNIVFALAKNYQREKHHRREQKLLQLYWQTWTKPVKDEHFIYQEWQCLVDTIIQQAIDNYEQDYLNHPHHYETFQQAIAELLLLLEIPAMAHVMMTARRFLLYPLRQLRKLQKKRTHLTQTSHEMAVLSQLIEHTLTNILHQLMGKNRHRLWREISQQLHQERTSLQLDFNDAAADYHQSFQQAVELAAQSLYCKLQEQPLVLNTLRATRVTADAAVIAMTLYTGGIGLHDLVIAPAMLAITNFLTESVIGGYMHRVASDLKQQQRVTVIAYIFQPLKQRLYNLPHTMEHEGCFNISPKQLEHIEATFNEKPHGLRLF
;
A
#
# COMPACT_ATOMS: atom_id res chain seq x y z
N MET A 1 10.37 -17.08 3.91
CA MET A 1 10.88 -16.38 2.72
C MET A 1 10.04 -16.66 1.47
N LEU A 2 9.81 -17.91 1.04
CA LEU A 2 9.01 -18.22 -0.16
C LEU A 2 7.63 -17.56 -0.15
N ASN A 3 6.87 -17.69 0.95
CA ASN A 3 5.52 -17.07 1.07
C ASN A 3 5.56 -15.55 0.90
N PHE A 4 6.63 -14.89 1.33
CA PHE A 4 6.77 -13.45 1.15
C PHE A 4 7.11 -13.08 -0.30
N ILE A 5 7.98 -13.85 -0.97
CA ILE A 5 8.26 -13.65 -2.41
C ILE A 5 6.97 -13.82 -3.22
N SER A 6 6.16 -14.85 -2.91
CA SER A 6 4.86 -15.07 -3.57
C SER A 6 3.88 -13.92 -3.30
N LEU A 7 3.80 -13.42 -2.07
CA LEU A 7 3.00 -12.25 -1.72
C LEU A 7 3.45 -11.03 -2.51
N LEU A 8 4.75 -10.76 -2.52
CA LEU A 8 5.32 -9.60 -3.22
C LEU A 8 5.05 -9.69 -4.72
N LYS A 9 5.26 -10.88 -5.34
CA LYS A 9 4.89 -11.14 -6.75
C LYS A 9 3.42 -10.81 -7.02
N GLN A 10 2.51 -11.29 -6.19
CA GLN A 10 1.08 -11.01 -6.31
C GLN A 10 0.79 -9.51 -6.23
N ARG A 11 1.44 -8.80 -5.32
CA ARG A 11 1.24 -7.34 -5.17
C ARG A 11 1.77 -6.57 -6.38
N TYR A 12 2.93 -6.95 -6.93
CA TYR A 12 3.41 -6.38 -8.18
C TYR A 12 2.44 -6.61 -9.35
N HIS A 13 1.83 -7.79 -9.45
CA HIS A 13 0.79 -8.07 -10.43
C HIS A 13 -0.42 -7.14 -10.26
N CYS A 14 -0.95 -6.99 -9.04
CA CYS A 14 -2.06 -6.08 -8.77
C CYS A 14 -1.72 -4.64 -9.16
N VAL A 15 -0.54 -4.16 -8.77
CA VAL A 15 -0.08 -2.80 -9.09
C VAL A 15 0.07 -2.59 -10.60
N LEU A 16 0.58 -3.56 -11.34
CA LEU A 16 0.71 -3.49 -12.80
C LEU A 16 -0.66 -3.47 -13.48
N ASN A 17 -1.58 -4.35 -13.07
CA ASN A 17 -2.92 -4.43 -13.66
C ASN A 17 -3.78 -3.19 -13.37
N ALA A 18 -3.58 -2.55 -12.22
CA ALA A 18 -4.29 -1.32 -11.85
C ALA A 18 -3.72 -0.06 -12.54
N ASN A 19 -2.60 -0.17 -13.26
CA ASN A 19 -1.89 0.96 -13.84
C ASN A 19 -1.72 0.82 -15.34
N ASP A 20 -2.49 1.59 -16.11
CA ASP A 20 -2.30 1.73 -17.57
C ASP A 20 -1.12 2.66 -17.96
N GLN A 21 -0.33 3.14 -16.99
CA GLN A 21 0.76 4.08 -17.28
C GLN A 21 2.01 3.34 -17.77
N ILE A 22 2.40 3.59 -19.01
CA ILE A 22 3.58 2.99 -19.69
C ILE A 22 4.86 3.08 -18.84
N GLY A 23 5.07 4.20 -18.12
CA GLY A 23 6.26 4.37 -17.27
C GLY A 23 6.33 3.46 -16.05
N VAL A 24 5.18 3.14 -15.43
CA VAL A 24 5.10 2.22 -14.29
C VAL A 24 5.33 0.78 -14.74
N ASN A 25 4.74 0.41 -15.87
CA ASN A 25 4.91 -0.92 -16.46
C ASN A 25 6.38 -1.17 -16.82
N ALA A 26 7.06 -0.21 -17.42
CA ALA A 26 8.48 -0.32 -17.76
C ALA A 26 9.39 -0.52 -16.53
N ALA A 27 9.04 0.08 -15.38
CA ALA A 27 9.82 -0.03 -14.15
C ALA A 27 9.57 -1.33 -13.37
N TYR A 28 8.32 -1.80 -13.33
CA TYR A 28 7.91 -2.90 -12.44
C TYR A 28 7.87 -4.27 -13.12
N LEU A 29 7.69 -4.35 -14.43
CA LEU A 29 7.70 -5.62 -15.17
C LEU A 29 9.02 -6.40 -14.99
N PRO A 30 10.21 -5.79 -15.09
CA PRO A 30 11.47 -6.50 -14.83
C PRO A 30 11.57 -7.04 -13.40
N ILE A 31 11.02 -6.32 -12.41
CA ILE A 31 11.00 -6.76 -11.01
C ILE A 31 10.06 -7.95 -10.83
N LEU A 32 8.88 -7.90 -11.46
CA LEU A 32 7.93 -9.00 -11.44
C LEU A 32 8.54 -10.29 -12.02
N GLU A 33 9.25 -10.20 -13.15
CA GLU A 33 9.96 -11.35 -13.74
C GLU A 33 11.07 -11.90 -12.83
N GLN A 34 11.81 -11.02 -12.15
CA GLN A 34 12.78 -11.45 -11.12
C GLN A 34 12.10 -12.19 -9.96
N LEU A 35 10.94 -11.72 -9.52
CA LEU A 35 10.16 -12.36 -8.45
C LEU A 35 9.59 -13.72 -8.90
N MET A 36 9.10 -13.84 -10.14
CA MET A 36 8.67 -15.10 -10.72
C MET A 36 9.81 -16.12 -10.74
N LEU A 37 10.98 -15.69 -11.20
CA LEU A 37 12.19 -16.53 -11.24
C LEU A 37 12.63 -16.94 -9.85
N ALA A 38 12.64 -16.01 -8.90
CA ALA A 38 13.02 -16.26 -7.51
C ALA A 38 12.03 -17.21 -6.82
N GLU A 39 10.74 -16.99 -6.97
CA GLU A 39 9.71 -17.88 -6.42
C GLU A 39 9.89 -19.32 -6.91
N ALA A 40 10.05 -19.48 -8.22
CA ALA A 40 10.27 -20.80 -8.83
C ALA A 40 11.58 -21.44 -8.35
N PHE A 41 12.66 -20.67 -8.20
CA PHE A 41 13.94 -21.16 -7.70
C PHE A 41 13.86 -21.61 -6.24
N TYR A 42 13.14 -20.90 -5.39
CA TYR A 42 12.87 -21.30 -4.01
C TYR A 42 11.97 -22.53 -3.90
N LYS A 43 10.94 -22.64 -4.78
CA LYS A 43 10.10 -23.85 -4.86
C LYS A 43 10.94 -25.08 -5.22
N LYS A 44 11.86 -24.96 -6.18
CA LYS A 44 12.81 -26.05 -6.51
C LYS A 44 13.59 -26.49 -5.27
N GLY A 45 14.05 -25.54 -4.46
CA GLY A 45 14.82 -25.81 -3.24
C GLY A 45 14.12 -26.76 -2.27
N GLN A 46 12.81 -26.74 -2.21
CA GLN A 46 12.02 -27.63 -1.35
C GLN A 46 12.00 -29.09 -1.83
N SER A 47 12.10 -29.32 -3.14
CA SER A 47 12.01 -30.65 -3.76
C SER A 47 13.35 -31.18 -4.32
N LEU A 48 14.46 -30.52 -3.99
CA LEU A 48 15.79 -30.86 -4.57
C LEU A 48 16.22 -32.32 -4.42
N LYS A 49 15.81 -32.98 -3.34
CA LYS A 49 16.24 -34.37 -3.04
C LYS A 49 15.50 -35.40 -3.87
N THR A 50 14.30 -35.10 -4.32
CA THR A 50 13.39 -35.98 -5.03
C THR A 50 13.38 -35.75 -6.53
N LEU A 51 13.74 -34.55 -6.97
CA LEU A 51 13.75 -34.22 -8.40
C LEU A 51 14.92 -34.87 -9.13
N PRO A 52 14.69 -35.54 -10.29
CA PRO A 52 15.76 -35.95 -11.20
C PRO A 52 16.54 -34.75 -11.75
N LEU A 53 17.62 -35.03 -12.48
CA LEU A 53 18.38 -33.96 -13.16
C LEU A 53 17.49 -33.25 -14.18
N GLN A 54 17.50 -31.93 -14.17
CA GLN A 54 16.71 -31.08 -15.04
C GLN A 54 17.62 -30.34 -16.04
N ILE A 55 17.38 -30.49 -17.34
CA ILE A 55 18.13 -29.81 -18.39
C ILE A 55 17.14 -29.02 -19.21
N ALA A 56 17.33 -27.68 -19.35
CA ALA A 56 16.44 -26.86 -20.13
C ALA A 56 17.16 -26.30 -21.38
N VAL A 57 16.51 -26.46 -22.53
CA VAL A 57 16.94 -25.87 -23.79
C VAL A 57 16.20 -24.55 -23.98
N ILE A 58 16.93 -23.45 -23.94
CA ILE A 58 16.42 -22.08 -24.02
C ILE A 58 16.98 -21.35 -25.24
N GLY A 59 16.31 -20.31 -25.69
CA GLY A 59 16.79 -19.49 -26.81
C GLY A 59 15.68 -18.73 -27.51
N PRO A 60 16.03 -17.83 -28.42
CA PRO A 60 15.06 -17.02 -29.14
C PRO A 60 14.27 -17.84 -30.15
N THR A 61 13.24 -17.21 -30.71
CA THR A 61 12.41 -17.76 -31.81
C THR A 61 13.27 -18.21 -32.98
N GLN A 62 12.94 -19.38 -33.52
CA GLN A 62 13.62 -19.97 -34.69
C GLN A 62 15.12 -20.29 -34.47
N ALA A 63 15.65 -20.24 -33.29
CA ALA A 63 17.03 -20.67 -33.03
C ALA A 63 17.22 -22.19 -33.22
N GLY A 64 16.14 -22.98 -33.18
CA GLY A 64 16.16 -24.41 -33.39
C GLY A 64 16.20 -25.22 -32.09
N LYS A 65 15.60 -24.74 -31.00
CA LYS A 65 15.53 -25.40 -29.69
C LYS A 65 15.01 -26.83 -29.78
N SER A 66 13.81 -27.02 -30.37
CA SER A 66 13.19 -28.34 -30.54
C SER A 66 14.05 -29.28 -31.39
N SER A 67 14.81 -28.75 -32.39
CA SER A 67 15.76 -29.55 -33.17
C SER A 67 16.94 -30.02 -32.34
N ILE A 68 17.44 -29.17 -31.42
CA ILE A 68 18.50 -29.55 -30.45
C ILE A 68 17.98 -30.58 -29.45
N VAL A 69 16.73 -30.41 -28.96
CA VAL A 69 16.08 -31.39 -28.10
C VAL A 69 16.02 -32.76 -28.80
N ASN A 70 15.54 -32.80 -30.02
CA ASN A 70 15.47 -34.04 -30.83
C ASN A 70 16.86 -34.65 -31.10
N MET A 71 17.86 -33.83 -31.37
CA MET A 71 19.24 -34.24 -31.52
C MET A 71 19.79 -34.91 -30.28
N LEU A 72 19.60 -34.26 -29.10
CA LEU A 72 20.07 -34.77 -27.82
C LEU A 72 19.35 -36.06 -27.41
N LEU A 73 18.05 -36.18 -27.71
CA LEU A 73 17.28 -37.42 -27.48
C LEU A 73 17.61 -38.50 -28.50
N GLN A 74 18.27 -38.17 -29.62
CA GLN A 74 18.53 -39.01 -30.78
C GLN A 74 17.25 -39.54 -31.46
N GLU A 75 16.11 -38.92 -31.19
CA GLU A 75 14.77 -39.23 -31.69
C GLU A 75 13.94 -37.97 -31.93
N ASN A 76 12.87 -38.05 -32.75
CA ASN A 76 11.98 -36.95 -33.03
C ASN A 76 10.76 -36.96 -32.07
N HIS A 77 10.89 -36.34 -30.92
CA HIS A 77 9.83 -36.24 -29.91
C HIS A 77 9.28 -34.80 -29.83
N ALA A 78 10.15 -33.80 -29.88
CA ALA A 78 9.73 -32.42 -29.88
C ALA A 78 9.22 -32.01 -31.27
N GLY A 79 8.07 -31.33 -31.30
CA GLY A 79 7.52 -30.82 -32.56
C GLY A 79 8.42 -29.72 -33.16
N VAL A 80 8.82 -29.90 -34.40
CA VAL A 80 9.64 -28.91 -35.13
C VAL A 80 8.78 -28.25 -36.21
N SER A 81 8.68 -26.93 -36.17
CA SER A 81 7.94 -26.13 -37.15
C SER A 81 8.78 -24.93 -37.62
N PRO A 82 8.70 -24.54 -38.86
CA PRO A 82 9.27 -23.28 -39.32
C PRO A 82 8.50 -22.04 -38.86
N LEU A 83 7.31 -22.22 -38.27
CA LEU A 83 6.49 -21.10 -37.76
C LEU A 83 7.06 -20.60 -36.45
N ALA A 84 7.13 -19.27 -36.29
CA ALA A 84 7.50 -18.62 -35.05
C ALA A 84 6.44 -18.89 -33.96
N GLY A 85 6.87 -19.04 -32.70
CA GLY A 85 5.97 -19.28 -31.56
C GLY A 85 5.24 -20.63 -31.66
N TYR A 86 5.86 -21.66 -32.20
CA TYR A 86 5.26 -23.00 -32.31
C TYR A 86 5.16 -23.66 -30.92
N THR A 87 6.23 -23.61 -30.13
CA THR A 87 6.27 -24.11 -28.75
C THR A 87 5.88 -22.98 -27.80
N VAL A 88 4.70 -23.03 -27.21
CA VAL A 88 4.18 -22.05 -26.25
C VAL A 88 4.05 -22.62 -24.83
N HIS A 89 4.29 -23.91 -24.66
CA HIS A 89 4.23 -24.61 -23.37
C HIS A 89 5.56 -25.28 -23.07
N PRO A 90 5.98 -25.38 -21.80
CA PRO A 90 7.09 -26.21 -21.39
C PRO A 90 6.82 -27.69 -21.67
N GLN A 91 7.70 -28.36 -22.42
CA GLN A 91 7.57 -29.77 -22.76
C GLN A 91 8.77 -30.55 -22.19
N GLY A 92 8.52 -31.41 -21.22
CA GLY A 92 9.53 -32.25 -20.57
C GLY A 92 9.59 -33.63 -21.16
N PHE A 93 10.78 -34.09 -21.53
CA PHE A 93 11.06 -35.43 -22.05
C PHE A 93 11.88 -36.20 -21.03
N CYS A 94 11.31 -37.30 -20.47
CA CYS A 94 11.92 -38.09 -19.42
C CYS A 94 12.88 -39.13 -20.06
N HIS A 95 14.17 -38.80 -20.08
CA HIS A 95 15.23 -39.71 -20.57
C HIS A 95 15.74 -40.60 -19.44
N GLN A 96 15.52 -41.90 -19.56
CA GLN A 96 15.88 -42.93 -18.56
C GLN A 96 15.32 -42.63 -17.15
N ILE A 97 14.25 -41.85 -17.04
CA ILE A 97 13.55 -41.48 -15.80
C ILE A 97 12.12 -42.00 -15.87
N PRO A 98 11.64 -42.81 -14.91
CA PRO A 98 10.25 -43.21 -14.86
C PRO A 98 9.33 -42.01 -14.54
N LEU A 99 8.22 -41.87 -15.24
CA LEU A 99 7.23 -40.80 -14.99
C LEU A 99 6.72 -40.81 -13.53
N ALA A 100 6.62 -41.97 -12.91
CA ALA A 100 6.20 -42.11 -11.51
C ALA A 100 7.13 -41.38 -10.51
N THR A 101 8.37 -41.08 -10.87
CA THR A 101 9.31 -40.36 -10.02
C THR A 101 9.19 -38.82 -10.20
N CYS A 102 8.31 -38.36 -11.08
CA CYS A 102 8.17 -36.97 -11.45
C CYS A 102 6.98 -36.25 -10.77
N VAL A 103 6.37 -36.87 -9.75
CA VAL A 103 5.15 -36.38 -9.08
C VAL A 103 5.32 -34.95 -8.52
N ASP A 104 6.49 -34.65 -7.98
CA ASP A 104 6.79 -33.34 -7.39
C ASP A 104 6.77 -32.19 -8.42
N LEU A 105 6.89 -32.49 -9.71
CA LEU A 105 6.83 -31.47 -10.78
C LEU A 105 5.46 -30.86 -10.92
N SER A 106 4.38 -31.61 -10.71
CA SER A 106 3.02 -31.06 -10.73
C SER A 106 2.82 -30.03 -9.62
N SER A 107 3.39 -30.25 -8.43
CA SER A 107 3.38 -29.27 -7.34
C SER A 107 4.27 -28.05 -7.66
N TYR A 108 5.43 -28.29 -8.24
CA TYR A 108 6.35 -27.21 -8.63
C TYR A 108 5.73 -26.25 -9.65
N PHE A 109 5.08 -26.78 -10.68
CA PHE A 109 4.51 -25.97 -11.77
C PHE A 109 3.21 -25.26 -11.41
N GLN A 110 2.59 -25.55 -10.28
CA GLN A 110 1.35 -24.84 -9.91
C GLN A 110 1.46 -23.33 -10.13
N PRO A 111 0.42 -22.66 -10.73
CA PRO A 111 -0.92 -23.19 -11.07
C PRO A 111 -1.01 -23.98 -12.39
N PHE A 112 0.09 -24.17 -13.12
CA PHE A 112 0.12 -24.89 -14.40
C PHE A 112 -0.33 -26.34 -14.21
N VAL A 113 -1.12 -26.83 -15.16
CA VAL A 113 -1.67 -28.17 -15.16
C VAL A 113 -0.88 -29.08 -16.10
N GLN A 114 -0.49 -30.25 -15.63
CA GLN A 114 0.09 -31.26 -16.49
C GLN A 114 -0.99 -31.86 -17.40
N CYS A 115 -0.75 -31.89 -18.71
CA CYS A 115 -1.67 -32.49 -19.68
C CYS A 115 -0.94 -33.38 -20.70
N ASP A 116 -1.73 -34.14 -21.47
CA ASP A 116 -1.22 -34.90 -22.60
C ASP A 116 -0.82 -33.96 -23.74
N PRO A 117 0.27 -34.24 -24.50
CA PRO A 117 0.67 -33.42 -25.65
C PRO A 117 -0.44 -33.15 -26.68
N SER A 118 -1.38 -34.07 -26.83
CA SER A 118 -2.52 -33.93 -27.73
C SER A 118 -3.55 -32.90 -27.27
N GLN A 119 -3.52 -32.50 -26.00
CA GLN A 119 -4.44 -31.53 -25.40
C GLN A 119 -3.88 -30.10 -25.39
N LEU A 120 -2.62 -29.93 -25.76
CA LEU A 120 -2.01 -28.59 -25.85
C LEU A 120 -2.74 -27.73 -26.88
N ASN A 121 -3.16 -26.56 -26.45
CA ASN A 121 -3.76 -25.55 -27.32
C ASN A 121 -3.07 -24.19 -27.07
N ARG A 122 -3.26 -23.24 -27.99
CA ARG A 122 -2.67 -21.90 -27.88
C ARG A 122 -3.56 -20.88 -27.15
N GLU A 123 -4.71 -21.31 -26.66
CA GLU A 123 -5.67 -20.45 -25.96
C GLU A 123 -5.40 -20.40 -24.46
N ASN A 124 -4.71 -21.43 -23.94
CA ASN A 124 -4.35 -21.50 -22.51
C ASN A 124 -2.86 -21.83 -22.36
N TYR A 125 -2.12 -20.92 -21.78
CA TYR A 125 -0.67 -21.03 -21.58
C TYR A 125 -0.28 -21.69 -20.25
N GLU A 126 -1.24 -22.01 -19.38
CA GLU A 126 -1.00 -22.62 -18.06
C GLU A 126 -0.95 -24.16 -18.12
N TYR A 127 -0.33 -24.71 -19.17
CA TYR A 127 -0.11 -26.15 -19.32
C TYR A 127 1.38 -26.47 -19.44
N PHE A 128 1.74 -27.68 -19.02
CA PHE A 128 3.02 -28.29 -19.31
C PHE A 128 2.84 -29.78 -19.61
N THR A 129 3.79 -30.42 -20.29
CA THR A 129 3.73 -31.85 -20.58
C THR A 129 4.95 -32.57 -20.06
N LEU A 130 4.76 -33.86 -19.72
CA LEU A 130 5.84 -34.79 -19.42
C LEU A 130 5.60 -36.07 -20.24
N THR A 131 6.54 -36.39 -21.10
CA THR A 131 6.49 -37.57 -21.97
C THR A 131 7.71 -38.46 -21.77
N PRO A 132 7.58 -39.78 -21.81
CA PRO A 132 8.73 -40.68 -21.77
C PRO A 132 9.51 -40.55 -23.08
N ALA A 133 10.84 -40.59 -22.99
CA ALA A 133 11.72 -40.77 -24.14
C ALA A 133 12.22 -42.21 -24.13
N PRO A 134 11.68 -43.07 -24.97
CA PRO A 134 11.92 -44.52 -24.88
C PRO A 134 13.33 -44.94 -25.30
N THR A 135 13.98 -44.16 -26.14
CA THR A 135 15.34 -44.45 -26.62
C THR A 135 16.39 -43.93 -25.64
N ALA A 136 17.35 -44.77 -25.28
CA ALA A 136 18.49 -44.37 -24.48
C ALA A 136 19.52 -43.63 -25.34
N SER A 137 19.49 -42.29 -25.25
CA SER A 137 20.51 -41.45 -25.91
C SER A 137 21.87 -41.63 -25.27
N THR A 138 22.92 -41.67 -26.07
CA THR A 138 24.32 -41.67 -25.60
C THR A 138 24.85 -40.28 -25.28
N LEU A 139 24.07 -39.24 -25.56
CA LEU A 139 24.45 -37.80 -25.40
C LEU A 139 23.97 -37.22 -24.07
N LEU A 140 23.05 -37.89 -23.38
CA LEU A 140 22.40 -37.42 -22.16
C LEU A 140 22.56 -38.39 -20.98
N PRO A 141 22.84 -37.90 -19.79
CA PRO A 141 22.64 -38.71 -18.56
C PRO A 141 21.14 -38.89 -18.28
N PRO A 142 20.74 -39.78 -17.34
CA PRO A 142 19.37 -39.87 -16.88
C PRO A 142 18.88 -38.48 -16.39
N ALA A 143 17.91 -37.90 -17.10
CA ALA A 143 17.46 -36.51 -16.88
C ALA A 143 16.08 -36.23 -17.49
N ILE A 144 15.46 -35.17 -17.11
CA ILE A 144 14.34 -34.56 -17.83
C ILE A 144 14.89 -33.44 -18.71
N LEU A 145 14.69 -33.56 -20.01
CA LEU A 145 15.07 -32.55 -20.99
C LEU A 145 13.86 -31.70 -21.34
N TRP A 146 13.95 -30.39 -21.11
CA TRP A 146 12.86 -29.44 -21.37
C TRP A 146 13.06 -28.69 -22.67
N ASP A 147 12.07 -28.76 -23.56
CA ASP A 147 11.91 -27.81 -24.66
C ASP A 147 11.09 -26.62 -24.14
N THR A 148 11.66 -25.43 -24.20
CA THR A 148 11.02 -24.22 -23.65
C THR A 148 10.37 -23.38 -24.74
N PRO A 149 9.31 -22.64 -24.40
CA PRO A 149 8.78 -21.60 -25.29
C PRO A 149 9.84 -20.55 -25.65
N ASP A 150 9.59 -19.86 -26.74
CA ASP A 150 10.44 -18.75 -27.18
C ASP A 150 10.29 -17.56 -26.22
N PHE A 151 11.36 -16.87 -25.85
CA PHE A 151 11.27 -15.72 -24.94
C PHE A 151 11.28 -14.36 -25.65
N ASP A 152 11.35 -14.32 -26.98
CA ASP A 152 11.40 -13.12 -27.83
C ASP A 152 10.24 -13.03 -28.84
N SER A 153 9.23 -13.88 -28.77
CA SER A 153 8.07 -13.82 -29.67
C SER A 153 7.07 -12.73 -29.20
N ILE A 154 6.18 -12.31 -30.10
CA ILE A 154 5.18 -11.26 -29.86
C ILE A 154 4.28 -11.61 -28.67
N ASP A 155 3.90 -12.90 -28.51
CA ASP A 155 3.04 -13.38 -27.44
C ASP A 155 3.82 -13.83 -26.20
N SER A 156 5.14 -13.57 -26.13
CA SER A 156 6.01 -14.08 -25.07
C SER A 156 5.56 -13.67 -23.66
N ASP A 157 4.93 -12.52 -23.50
CA ASP A 157 4.43 -12.05 -22.20
C ASP A 157 3.37 -12.98 -21.63
N SER A 158 2.52 -13.58 -22.46
CA SER A 158 1.46 -14.50 -22.06
C SER A 158 1.97 -15.82 -21.48
N TYR A 159 3.12 -16.32 -21.91
CA TYR A 159 3.72 -17.58 -21.43
C TYR A 159 5.08 -17.39 -20.73
N ARG A 160 5.45 -16.15 -20.45
CA ARG A 160 6.72 -15.78 -19.78
C ARG A 160 6.94 -16.53 -18.47
N GLU A 161 5.88 -16.72 -17.67
CA GLU A 161 5.98 -17.43 -16.40
C GLU A 161 6.40 -18.90 -16.61
N GLY A 162 5.90 -19.57 -17.64
CA GLY A 162 6.30 -20.94 -17.97
C GLY A 162 7.77 -21.04 -18.35
N VAL A 163 8.28 -20.09 -19.12
CA VAL A 163 9.72 -20.01 -19.47
C VAL A 163 10.57 -19.80 -18.21
N LEU A 164 10.23 -18.83 -17.36
CA LEU A 164 10.98 -18.52 -16.16
C LEU A 164 10.96 -19.68 -15.13
N LYS A 165 9.81 -20.36 -14.99
CA LYS A 165 9.69 -21.56 -14.17
C LYS A 165 10.61 -22.67 -14.68
N THR A 166 10.62 -22.92 -15.98
CA THR A 166 11.47 -23.95 -16.57
C THR A 166 12.97 -23.63 -16.42
N ILE A 167 13.35 -22.38 -16.61
CA ILE A 167 14.72 -21.90 -16.38
C ILE A 167 15.10 -22.08 -14.90
N ALA A 168 14.25 -21.67 -13.96
CA ALA A 168 14.53 -21.81 -12.54
C ALA A 168 14.64 -23.29 -12.10
N LEU A 169 13.84 -24.17 -12.71
CA LEU A 169 13.88 -25.63 -12.48
C LEU A 169 15.18 -26.25 -12.96
N ALA A 170 15.74 -25.76 -14.06
CA ALA A 170 16.90 -26.36 -14.69
C ALA A 170 18.11 -26.46 -13.75
N ASP A 171 18.82 -27.58 -13.81
CA ASP A 171 20.13 -27.80 -13.21
C ASP A 171 21.24 -27.38 -14.20
N ILE A 172 20.96 -27.58 -15.50
CA ILE A 172 21.85 -27.21 -16.61
C ILE A 172 21.02 -26.46 -17.66
N LEU A 173 21.56 -25.41 -18.21
CA LEU A 173 20.97 -24.65 -19.30
C LEU A 173 21.72 -24.91 -20.61
N ILE A 174 20.99 -25.09 -21.69
CA ILE A 174 21.52 -25.14 -23.06
C ILE A 174 20.93 -23.94 -23.79
N LEU A 175 21.75 -22.88 -23.95
CA LEU A 175 21.37 -21.71 -24.70
C LEU A 175 21.58 -21.96 -26.20
N VAL A 176 20.51 -22.03 -26.96
CA VAL A 176 20.55 -22.20 -28.41
C VAL A 176 20.41 -20.82 -29.07
N VAL A 177 21.40 -20.46 -29.86
CA VAL A 177 21.38 -19.25 -30.72
C VAL A 177 21.70 -19.63 -32.16
N SER A 178 21.16 -18.87 -33.10
CA SER A 178 21.52 -19.00 -34.52
C SER A 178 22.43 -17.85 -34.94
N LYS A 179 23.05 -17.99 -36.11
CA LYS A 179 23.85 -16.91 -36.73
C LYS A 179 23.08 -15.58 -36.91
N GLU A 180 21.75 -15.63 -36.94
CA GLU A 180 20.89 -14.48 -37.15
C GLU A 180 20.43 -13.86 -35.84
N LYS A 181 20.39 -14.66 -34.74
CA LYS A 181 19.80 -14.30 -33.46
C LYS A 181 20.79 -14.22 -32.28
N TYR A 182 22.09 -14.56 -32.51
CA TYR A 182 23.09 -14.53 -31.42
C TYR A 182 23.33 -13.12 -30.86
N ALA A 183 23.05 -12.09 -31.63
CA ALA A 183 23.26 -10.69 -31.25
C ALA A 183 21.98 -10.02 -30.71
N ASP A 184 20.85 -10.73 -30.68
CA ASP A 184 19.58 -10.20 -30.20
C ASP A 184 19.68 -9.77 -28.72
N GLN A 185 19.22 -8.55 -28.44
CA GLN A 185 19.32 -7.95 -27.10
C GLN A 185 18.51 -8.74 -26.06
N THR A 186 17.34 -9.26 -26.45
CA THR A 186 16.47 -10.04 -25.56
C THR A 186 17.15 -11.29 -25.03
N VAL A 187 18.02 -11.91 -25.81
CA VAL A 187 18.84 -13.07 -25.40
C VAL A 187 19.76 -12.67 -24.24
N TRP A 188 20.45 -11.56 -24.40
CA TRP A 188 21.46 -11.12 -23.43
C TRP A 188 20.82 -10.55 -22.16
N GLU A 189 19.70 -9.86 -22.28
CA GLU A 189 18.90 -9.43 -21.12
C GLU A 189 18.40 -10.63 -20.29
N MET A 190 17.91 -11.68 -20.97
CA MET A 190 17.53 -12.93 -20.31
C MET A 190 18.73 -13.59 -19.64
N MET A 191 19.87 -13.68 -20.33
CA MET A 191 21.08 -14.28 -19.79
C MET A 191 21.64 -13.51 -18.58
N GLN A 192 21.55 -12.19 -18.58
CA GLN A 192 21.88 -11.34 -17.44
C GLN A 192 20.93 -11.60 -16.26
N ARG A 193 19.63 -11.68 -16.52
CA ARG A 193 18.59 -11.90 -15.48
C ARG A 193 18.75 -13.22 -14.74
N ILE A 194 19.16 -14.29 -15.45
CA ILE A 194 19.34 -15.63 -14.87
C ILE A 194 20.75 -15.86 -14.29
N GLU A 195 21.70 -14.96 -14.51
CA GLU A 195 23.07 -15.12 -13.98
C GLU A 195 23.11 -15.41 -12.49
N PRO A 196 22.30 -14.78 -11.61
CA PRO A 196 22.36 -15.04 -10.16
C PRO A 196 22.07 -16.50 -9.77
N LEU A 197 21.37 -17.27 -10.62
CA LEU A 197 21.09 -18.68 -10.38
C LEU A 197 22.34 -19.55 -10.50
N ARG A 198 23.39 -19.07 -11.17
CA ARG A 198 24.70 -19.75 -11.33
C ARG A 198 24.55 -21.18 -11.87
N GLN A 199 23.67 -21.37 -12.85
CA GLN A 199 23.47 -22.64 -13.52
C GLN A 199 24.57 -22.88 -14.52
N PRO A 200 25.20 -24.08 -14.57
CA PRO A 200 26.07 -24.48 -15.67
C PRO A 200 25.37 -24.28 -17.00
N THR A 201 26.00 -23.59 -17.90
CA THR A 201 25.42 -23.26 -19.22
C THR A 201 26.28 -23.86 -20.33
N LEU A 202 25.63 -24.41 -21.36
CA LEU A 202 26.22 -24.76 -22.63
C LEU A 202 25.68 -23.81 -23.69
N VAL A 203 26.51 -23.18 -24.48
CA VAL A 203 26.06 -22.38 -25.61
C VAL A 203 26.08 -23.24 -26.87
N CYS A 204 24.93 -23.40 -27.51
CA CYS A 204 24.81 -24.12 -28.76
C CYS A 204 24.58 -23.11 -29.91
N ILE A 205 25.56 -22.95 -30.78
CA ILE A 205 25.47 -22.09 -31.97
C ILE A 205 24.96 -22.95 -33.14
N ASN A 206 23.70 -22.75 -33.51
CA ASN A 206 23.03 -23.52 -34.51
C ASN A 206 22.94 -22.78 -35.86
N LYS A 207 22.75 -23.53 -36.95
CA LYS A 207 22.60 -23.01 -38.33
C LYS A 207 23.82 -22.20 -38.80
N LEU A 208 25.02 -22.62 -38.40
CA LEU A 208 26.26 -21.98 -38.86
C LEU A 208 26.51 -22.25 -40.34
N ASN A 209 27.11 -21.30 -41.01
CA ASN A 209 27.70 -21.50 -42.32
C ASN A 209 29.21 -21.83 -42.17
N GLU A 210 29.75 -22.60 -43.07
CA GLU A 210 31.18 -22.87 -43.12
C GLU A 210 31.98 -21.55 -43.14
N GLY A 211 33.00 -21.44 -42.31
CA GLY A 211 33.89 -20.27 -42.22
C GLY A 211 33.39 -19.12 -41.34
N SER A 212 32.13 -19.14 -40.82
CA SER A 212 31.59 -18.07 -39.96
C SER A 212 31.81 -18.32 -38.45
N GLU A 213 32.25 -19.49 -38.06
CA GLU A 213 32.34 -19.96 -36.69
C GLU A 213 33.16 -19.06 -35.76
N GLN A 214 34.41 -18.76 -36.15
CA GLN A 214 35.31 -17.99 -35.30
C GLN A 214 34.81 -16.55 -35.03
N VAL A 215 34.24 -15.91 -36.06
CA VAL A 215 33.72 -14.54 -35.96
C VAL A 215 32.50 -14.50 -34.99
N ILE A 216 31.58 -15.43 -35.14
CA ILE A 216 30.39 -15.51 -34.27
C ILE A 216 30.78 -15.86 -32.86
N LEU A 217 31.70 -16.82 -32.66
CA LEU A 217 32.20 -17.19 -31.36
C LEU A 217 32.88 -16.01 -30.63
N ALA A 218 33.72 -15.24 -31.31
CA ALA A 218 34.35 -14.05 -30.76
C ALA A 218 33.30 -13.02 -30.31
N SER A 219 32.30 -12.78 -31.14
CA SER A 219 31.21 -11.85 -30.80
C SER A 219 30.34 -12.32 -29.62
N ILE A 220 30.02 -13.61 -29.56
CA ILE A 220 29.27 -14.17 -28.40
C ILE A 220 30.10 -14.05 -27.13
N LYS A 221 31.42 -14.29 -27.19
CA LYS A 221 32.32 -14.15 -26.06
C LYS A 221 32.39 -12.70 -25.55
N GLU A 222 32.44 -11.74 -26.45
CA GLU A 222 32.38 -10.31 -26.12
C GLU A 222 31.07 -9.95 -25.42
N LYS A 223 29.93 -10.35 -26.02
CA LYS A 223 28.62 -10.12 -25.41
C LYS A 223 28.45 -10.81 -24.06
N TRP A 224 28.94 -12.05 -23.91
CA TRP A 224 28.93 -12.72 -22.62
C TRP A 224 29.66 -11.89 -21.56
N GLY A 225 30.85 -11.40 -21.85
CA GLY A 225 31.60 -10.53 -20.95
C GLY A 225 30.95 -9.17 -20.67
N ALA A 226 30.12 -8.66 -21.57
CA ALA A 226 29.37 -7.41 -21.39
C ALA A 226 28.15 -7.57 -20.47
N TYR A 227 27.47 -8.72 -20.51
CA TYR A 227 26.20 -8.94 -19.79
C TYR A 227 26.31 -9.89 -18.59
N ARG A 228 27.40 -10.67 -18.49
CA ARG A 228 27.60 -11.65 -17.42
C ARG A 228 29.00 -11.55 -16.83
N HIS A 229 29.12 -11.88 -15.55
CA HIS A 229 30.36 -11.83 -14.77
C HIS A 229 30.95 -13.24 -14.53
N ASP A 230 30.25 -14.29 -14.96
CA ASP A 230 30.72 -15.67 -14.84
C ASP A 230 31.64 -16.06 -16.02
N ILE A 231 32.31 -17.19 -15.86
CA ILE A 231 33.23 -17.71 -16.86
C ILE A 231 32.46 -18.03 -18.16
N PHE A 232 33.04 -17.68 -19.29
CA PHE A 232 32.49 -18.04 -20.60
C PHE A 232 32.34 -19.55 -20.71
N PRO A 233 31.14 -20.07 -21.08
CA PRO A 233 30.84 -21.49 -21.08
C PRO A 233 31.47 -22.24 -22.25
N GLU A 234 31.36 -23.56 -22.22
CA GLU A 234 31.64 -24.40 -23.37
C GLU A 234 30.65 -24.11 -24.51
N VAL A 235 31.11 -24.28 -25.73
CA VAL A 235 30.33 -23.99 -26.94
C VAL A 235 30.24 -25.21 -27.82
N LEU A 236 29.03 -25.54 -28.26
CA LEU A 236 28.73 -26.53 -29.28
C LEU A 236 28.36 -25.84 -30.57
N THR A 237 29.09 -26.11 -31.65
CA THR A 237 28.82 -25.54 -32.96
C THR A 237 28.17 -26.55 -33.90
N LEU A 238 27.06 -26.14 -34.54
CA LEU A 238 26.30 -26.99 -35.46
C LEU A 238 26.09 -26.29 -36.78
N PHE A 239 26.56 -26.94 -37.85
CA PHE A 239 26.46 -26.41 -39.19
C PHE A 239 25.10 -26.67 -39.82
N TYR A 240 24.64 -25.74 -40.65
CA TYR A 240 23.39 -25.89 -41.39
C TYR A 240 23.50 -27.00 -42.41
N GLN A 241 22.67 -28.02 -42.30
CA GLN A 241 22.60 -29.11 -43.29
C GLN A 241 21.29 -29.03 -44.07
N LYS A 242 21.36 -29.00 -45.38
CA LYS A 242 20.19 -28.97 -46.27
C LYS A 242 19.42 -30.27 -46.38
N THR A 243 19.98 -31.35 -45.86
CA THR A 243 19.41 -32.71 -45.93
C THR A 243 18.87 -33.13 -44.58
N THR A 244 17.91 -34.07 -44.59
CA THR A 244 17.26 -34.69 -43.41
C THR A 244 18.21 -35.50 -42.52
N GLN A 245 19.52 -35.42 -42.68
CA GLN A 245 20.50 -36.07 -41.84
C GLN A 245 20.59 -35.35 -40.48
N LYS A 246 20.60 -36.15 -39.40
CA LYS A 246 20.77 -35.65 -38.02
C LYS A 246 22.11 -34.91 -37.94
N PRO A 247 22.16 -33.73 -37.24
CA PRO A 247 23.41 -33.02 -37.04
C PRO A 247 24.44 -33.97 -36.38
N ILE A 248 25.64 -34.03 -36.94
CA ILE A 248 26.73 -34.87 -36.40
C ILE A 248 27.44 -34.06 -35.32
N ILE A 249 27.41 -34.57 -34.09
CA ILE A 249 28.22 -34.04 -32.97
C ILE A 249 29.60 -34.67 -33.06
N GLU A 250 30.64 -33.85 -33.02
CA GLU A 250 32.02 -34.35 -32.97
C GLU A 250 32.26 -35.26 -31.77
N SER A 251 33.07 -36.28 -31.91
CA SER A 251 33.29 -37.28 -30.86
C SER A 251 33.83 -36.70 -29.56
N ASN A 252 34.58 -35.59 -29.62
CA ASN A 252 35.10 -34.85 -28.47
C ASN A 252 34.01 -34.06 -27.71
N GLN A 253 32.87 -33.76 -28.35
CA GLN A 253 31.76 -32.99 -27.78
C GLN A 253 30.61 -33.86 -27.24
N GLN A 254 30.62 -35.15 -27.49
CA GLN A 254 29.53 -36.07 -27.08
C GLN A 254 29.32 -36.15 -25.57
N ASN A 255 30.35 -35.91 -24.78
CA ASN A 255 30.30 -36.03 -23.32
C ASN A 255 30.13 -34.68 -22.59
N ILE A 256 29.90 -33.55 -23.31
CA ILE A 256 29.81 -32.23 -22.68
C ILE A 256 28.70 -32.16 -21.63
N VAL A 257 27.51 -32.65 -21.94
CA VAL A 257 26.37 -32.61 -21.03
C VAL A 257 26.63 -33.46 -19.79
N PHE A 258 27.28 -34.64 -19.94
CA PHE A 258 27.72 -35.47 -18.82
C PHE A 258 28.73 -34.77 -17.91
N ALA A 259 29.68 -34.02 -18.49
CA ALA A 259 30.68 -33.26 -17.74
C ALA A 259 30.01 -32.14 -16.93
N LEU A 260 29.07 -31.42 -17.53
CA LEU A 260 28.31 -30.39 -16.85
C LEU A 260 27.46 -30.96 -15.70
N ALA A 261 26.81 -32.11 -15.93
CA ALA A 261 26.00 -32.77 -14.92
C ALA A 261 26.84 -33.23 -13.72
N LYS A 262 28.05 -33.76 -13.97
CA LYS A 262 28.99 -34.18 -12.92
C LYS A 262 29.49 -32.98 -12.09
N ASN A 263 29.64 -31.81 -12.70
CA ASN A 263 30.15 -30.62 -12.05
C ASN A 263 29.05 -29.82 -11.34
N TYR A 264 27.77 -30.12 -11.56
CA TYR A 264 26.67 -29.41 -10.92
C TYR A 264 26.53 -29.82 -9.46
N GLN A 265 26.57 -28.85 -8.56
CA GLN A 265 26.51 -29.06 -7.11
C GLN A 265 25.15 -28.58 -6.57
N ARG A 266 24.20 -29.51 -6.36
CA ARG A 266 22.88 -29.25 -5.76
C ARG A 266 22.98 -28.70 -4.34
N GLU A 267 23.98 -29.13 -3.59
CA GLU A 267 24.23 -28.72 -2.20
C GLU A 267 24.42 -27.20 -2.05
N LYS A 268 24.88 -26.55 -3.10
CA LYS A 268 25.05 -25.09 -3.12
C LYS A 268 23.78 -24.31 -3.42
N HIS A 269 22.63 -24.97 -3.63
CA HIS A 269 21.38 -24.32 -4.00
C HIS A 269 20.95 -23.26 -2.97
N HIS A 270 20.91 -23.59 -1.69
CA HIS A 270 20.54 -22.64 -0.64
C HIS A 270 21.48 -21.42 -0.57
N ARG A 271 22.78 -21.59 -0.81
CA ARG A 271 23.70 -20.45 -0.90
C ARG A 271 23.42 -19.56 -2.12
N ARG A 272 22.92 -20.13 -3.22
CA ARG A 272 22.49 -19.35 -4.40
C ARG A 272 21.21 -18.61 -4.13
N GLU A 273 20.24 -19.20 -3.40
CA GLU A 273 19.02 -18.52 -2.93
C GLU A 273 19.36 -17.27 -2.10
N GLN A 274 20.28 -17.40 -1.14
CA GLN A 274 20.72 -16.28 -0.31
C GLN A 274 21.36 -15.15 -1.13
N LYS A 275 22.22 -15.51 -2.10
CA LYS A 275 22.85 -14.51 -3.00
C LYS A 275 21.83 -13.81 -3.87
N LEU A 276 20.83 -14.52 -4.38
CA LEU A 276 19.73 -13.96 -5.16
C LEU A 276 18.98 -12.89 -4.36
N LEU A 277 18.64 -13.21 -3.10
CA LEU A 277 18.00 -12.23 -2.21
C LEU A 277 18.89 -11.03 -1.93
N GLN A 278 20.16 -11.25 -1.58
CA GLN A 278 21.09 -10.14 -1.33
C GLN A 278 21.19 -9.17 -2.50
N LEU A 279 21.14 -9.70 -3.72
CA LEU A 279 21.26 -8.90 -4.93
C LEU A 279 20.02 -8.06 -5.20
N TYR A 280 18.83 -8.63 -5.01
CA TYR A 280 17.59 -8.02 -5.48
C TYR A 280 16.69 -7.48 -4.38
N TRP A 281 16.92 -7.83 -3.12
CA TRP A 281 16.04 -7.49 -2.00
C TRP A 281 15.70 -5.99 -1.92
N GLN A 282 16.70 -5.15 -2.03
CA GLN A 282 16.48 -3.70 -1.96
C GLN A 282 15.64 -3.20 -3.14
N THR A 283 15.92 -3.72 -4.35
CA THR A 283 15.15 -3.35 -5.56
C THR A 283 13.69 -3.78 -5.43
N TRP A 284 13.44 -5.00 -4.94
CA TRP A 284 12.09 -5.53 -4.78
C TRP A 284 11.28 -4.83 -3.71
N THR A 285 11.91 -4.45 -2.59
CA THR A 285 11.23 -3.86 -1.44
C THR A 285 11.19 -2.34 -1.47
N LYS A 286 11.97 -1.68 -2.33
CA LYS A 286 12.02 -0.22 -2.43
C LYS A 286 10.63 0.40 -2.63
N PRO A 287 9.79 -0.01 -3.60
CA PRO A 287 8.47 0.60 -3.78
C PRO A 287 7.55 0.42 -2.55
N VAL A 288 7.67 -0.71 -1.84
CA VAL A 288 6.94 -0.94 -0.58
C VAL A 288 7.41 0.03 0.51
N LYS A 289 8.71 0.26 0.62
CA LYS A 289 9.29 1.22 1.58
C LYS A 289 8.93 2.65 1.23
N ASP A 290 8.91 3.00 -0.05
CA ASP A 290 8.49 4.30 -0.54
C ASP A 290 7.00 4.55 -0.18
N GLU A 291 6.15 3.52 -0.29
CA GLU A 291 4.75 3.57 0.15
C GLU A 291 4.63 3.82 1.66
N HIS A 292 5.38 3.06 2.49
CA HIS A 292 5.41 3.29 3.94
C HIS A 292 5.87 4.70 4.31
N PHE A 293 6.89 5.20 3.64
CA PHE A 293 7.40 6.55 3.85
C PHE A 293 6.33 7.61 3.55
N ILE A 294 5.57 7.45 2.46
CA ILE A 294 4.47 8.35 2.10
C ILE A 294 3.37 8.34 3.17
N TYR A 295 2.99 7.17 3.69
CA TYR A 295 2.01 7.09 4.79
C TYR A 295 2.49 7.79 6.05
N GLN A 296 3.77 7.65 6.41
CA GLN A 296 4.36 8.37 7.56
C GLN A 296 4.39 9.88 7.33
N GLU A 297 4.79 10.33 6.13
CA GLU A 297 4.76 11.76 5.78
C GLU A 297 3.33 12.32 5.81
N TRP A 298 2.34 11.55 5.35
CA TRP A 298 0.93 11.93 5.42
C TRP A 298 0.48 12.13 6.86
N GLN A 299 0.77 11.17 7.75
CA GLN A 299 0.42 11.29 9.15
C GLN A 299 1.09 12.50 9.81
N CYS A 300 2.36 12.73 9.55
CA CYS A 300 3.09 13.89 10.06
C CYS A 300 2.50 15.21 9.53
N LEU A 301 2.10 15.27 8.27
CA LEU A 301 1.44 16.43 7.66
C LEU A 301 0.11 16.73 8.35
N VAL A 302 -0.73 15.71 8.51
CA VAL A 302 -2.02 15.84 9.21
C VAL A 302 -1.82 16.27 10.65
N ASP A 303 -0.86 15.69 11.38
CA ASP A 303 -0.54 16.09 12.76
C ASP A 303 -0.17 17.55 12.87
N THR A 304 0.70 18.01 11.98
CA THR A 304 1.17 19.40 11.97
C THR A 304 0.02 20.37 11.73
N ILE A 305 -0.83 20.09 10.74
CA ILE A 305 -1.93 20.98 10.37
C ILE A 305 -3.05 20.95 11.41
N ILE A 306 -3.38 19.80 11.98
CA ILE A 306 -4.37 19.68 13.06
C ILE A 306 -3.89 20.41 14.32
N GLN A 307 -2.61 20.29 14.67
CA GLN A 307 -2.06 21.05 15.81
C GLN A 307 -2.12 22.55 15.58
N GLN A 308 -1.80 23.03 14.38
CA GLN A 308 -1.98 24.44 14.01
C GLN A 308 -3.43 24.90 14.13
N ALA A 309 -4.39 24.05 13.72
CA ALA A 309 -5.81 24.36 13.85
C ALA A 309 -6.25 24.46 15.32
N ILE A 310 -5.73 23.60 16.21
CA ILE A 310 -5.97 23.67 17.65
C ILE A 310 -5.38 24.95 18.23
N ASP A 311 -4.13 25.29 17.87
CA ASP A 311 -3.46 26.50 18.34
C ASP A 311 -4.20 27.77 17.88
N ASN A 312 -4.70 27.79 16.65
CA ASN A 312 -5.51 28.88 16.11
C ASN A 312 -6.87 28.98 16.87
N TYR A 313 -7.52 27.85 17.16
CA TYR A 313 -8.74 27.86 17.98
C TYR A 313 -8.49 28.46 19.37
N GLU A 314 -7.36 28.12 20.00
CA GLU A 314 -6.97 28.69 21.27
C GLU A 314 -6.73 30.21 21.19
N GLN A 315 -6.08 30.69 20.12
CA GLN A 315 -5.77 32.10 19.96
C GLN A 315 -6.99 32.92 19.53
N ASP A 316 -7.72 32.48 18.51
CA ASP A 316 -8.78 33.24 17.87
C ASP A 316 -10.10 33.17 18.65
N TYR A 317 -10.30 32.13 19.46
CA TYR A 317 -11.51 31.98 20.25
C TYR A 317 -11.25 31.95 21.76
N LEU A 318 -10.54 30.95 22.29
CA LEU A 318 -10.41 30.76 23.75
C LEU A 318 -9.65 31.90 24.43
N ASN A 319 -8.62 32.46 23.80
CA ASN A 319 -7.81 33.55 24.34
C ASN A 319 -8.25 34.93 23.89
N HIS A 320 -9.30 35.00 23.03
CA HIS A 320 -9.79 36.29 22.56
C HIS A 320 -10.45 37.07 23.70
N PRO A 321 -10.19 38.40 23.85
CA PRO A 321 -10.79 39.19 24.92
C PRO A 321 -12.31 39.12 24.97
N HIS A 322 -12.97 39.11 23.80
CA HIS A 322 -14.43 38.97 23.71
C HIS A 322 -14.99 37.63 24.17
N HIS A 323 -14.23 36.53 24.14
CA HIS A 323 -14.68 35.24 24.69
C HIS A 323 -14.94 35.34 26.20
N TYR A 324 -14.05 36.00 26.94
CA TYR A 324 -14.20 36.20 28.37
C TYR A 324 -15.38 37.13 28.70
N GLU A 325 -15.59 38.20 27.94
CA GLU A 325 -16.73 39.10 28.09
C GLU A 325 -18.07 38.39 27.82
N THR A 326 -18.16 37.62 26.74
CA THR A 326 -19.34 36.82 26.41
C THR A 326 -19.68 35.78 27.49
N PHE A 327 -18.65 35.16 28.06
CA PHE A 327 -18.82 34.19 29.16
C PHE A 327 -19.29 34.90 30.43
N GLN A 328 -18.73 36.04 30.79
CA GLN A 328 -19.18 36.85 31.93
C GLN A 328 -20.62 37.31 31.78
N GLN A 329 -21.00 37.74 30.56
CA GLN A 329 -22.38 38.12 30.24
C GLN A 329 -23.33 36.93 30.42
N ALA A 330 -23.01 35.75 29.88
CA ALA A 330 -23.82 34.55 30.01
C ALA A 330 -24.00 34.14 31.47
N ILE A 331 -22.96 34.22 32.29
CA ILE A 331 -23.06 33.96 33.76
C ILE A 331 -23.91 35.04 34.45
N ALA A 332 -23.76 36.29 34.12
CA ALA A 332 -24.56 37.35 34.70
C ALA A 332 -26.05 37.22 34.36
N GLU A 333 -26.40 36.83 33.11
CA GLU A 333 -27.78 36.51 32.70
C GLU A 333 -28.35 35.34 33.48
N LEU A 334 -27.60 34.25 33.62
CA LEU A 334 -28.03 33.08 34.39
C LEU A 334 -28.23 33.40 35.87
N LEU A 335 -27.35 34.22 36.46
CA LEU A 335 -27.49 34.67 37.84
C LEU A 335 -28.75 35.52 38.03
N LEU A 336 -29.05 36.43 37.06
CA LEU A 336 -30.28 37.24 37.11
C LEU A 336 -31.53 36.37 37.00
N LEU A 337 -31.54 35.36 36.12
CA LEU A 337 -32.64 34.40 35.97
C LEU A 337 -32.89 33.56 37.20
N LEU A 338 -31.81 33.14 37.92
CA LEU A 338 -31.88 32.33 39.15
C LEU A 338 -32.40 33.11 40.37
N GLU A 339 -32.28 34.46 40.38
CA GLU A 339 -32.76 35.28 41.48
C GLU A 339 -34.24 35.66 41.43
N ILE A 340 -34.96 35.35 40.35
CA ILE A 340 -36.41 35.63 40.26
C ILE A 340 -37.17 34.52 41.02
N PRO A 341 -37.84 34.85 42.18
CA PRO A 341 -38.40 33.82 43.05
C PRO A 341 -39.47 32.93 42.43
N ALA A 342 -40.15 33.37 41.39
CA ALA A 342 -41.12 32.61 40.62
C ALA A 342 -40.54 31.72 39.55
N MET A 343 -39.34 32.04 39.05
CA MET A 343 -38.70 31.34 37.91
C MET A 343 -38.01 30.05 38.30
N ALA A 344 -37.51 29.91 39.54
CA ALA A 344 -36.92 28.64 39.97
C ALA A 344 -37.93 27.49 39.90
N HIS A 345 -39.21 27.76 40.16
CA HIS A 345 -40.29 26.78 40.07
C HIS A 345 -40.73 26.56 38.63
N VAL A 346 -40.75 27.59 37.80
CA VAL A 346 -41.05 27.54 36.37
C VAL A 346 -39.94 26.83 35.58
N MET A 347 -38.66 27.03 35.92
CA MET A 347 -37.56 26.31 35.26
C MET A 347 -37.55 24.83 35.61
N MET A 348 -37.90 24.42 36.82
CA MET A 348 -38.04 22.99 37.15
C MET A 348 -39.23 22.34 36.42
N THR A 349 -40.32 23.06 36.21
CA THR A 349 -41.48 22.60 35.45
C THR A 349 -41.24 22.74 33.94
N ALA A 350 -40.64 23.78 33.44
CA ALA A 350 -40.30 23.98 32.05
C ALA A 350 -39.25 22.95 31.56
N ARG A 351 -38.29 22.58 32.43
CA ARG A 351 -37.32 21.49 32.15
C ARG A 351 -38.02 20.14 31.91
N ARG A 352 -39.12 19.85 32.57
CA ARG A 352 -39.96 18.66 32.33
C ARG A 352 -40.77 18.78 31.02
N PHE A 353 -41.16 19.99 30.61
CA PHE A 353 -41.93 20.25 29.40
C PHE A 353 -41.04 20.48 28.16
N LEU A 354 -39.86 21.09 28.26
CA LEU A 354 -38.91 21.32 27.16
C LEU A 354 -38.15 20.05 26.73
N LEU A 355 -37.93 19.11 27.63
CA LEU A 355 -37.26 17.84 27.29
C LEU A 355 -38.19 16.79 26.69
N TYR A 356 -39.52 16.93 26.82
CA TYR A 356 -40.46 15.95 26.32
C TYR A 356 -40.73 16.05 24.80
N PRO A 357 -40.80 17.23 24.16
CA PRO A 357 -41.02 17.31 22.70
C PRO A 357 -39.72 17.14 21.90
N LEU A 358 -38.55 17.43 22.46
CA LEU A 358 -37.27 17.33 21.72
C LEU A 358 -36.90 15.89 21.32
N ARG A 359 -37.35 14.89 22.08
CA ARG A 359 -37.21 13.47 21.70
C ARG A 359 -38.09 13.04 20.55
N GLN A 360 -39.24 13.67 20.34
CA GLN A 360 -40.14 13.39 19.20
C GLN A 360 -39.83 14.25 17.98
N LEU A 361 -39.33 15.47 18.12
CA LEU A 361 -38.92 16.33 17.03
C LEU A 361 -37.62 15.86 16.33
N ARG A 362 -36.75 15.12 17.02
CA ARG A 362 -35.58 14.47 16.40
C ARG A 362 -35.96 13.46 15.27
N LYS A 363 -37.19 12.95 15.26
CA LYS A 363 -37.67 12.07 14.18
C LYS A 363 -38.28 12.81 13.00
N LEU A 364 -38.57 14.11 13.13
CA LEU A 364 -39.27 14.91 12.10
C LEU A 364 -38.37 15.99 11.46
N GLN A 365 -37.21 16.30 12.02
CA GLN A 365 -36.32 17.38 11.55
C GLN A 365 -35.20 16.92 10.61
N LYS A 366 -35.39 15.83 9.87
CA LYS A 366 -34.50 15.53 8.72
C LYS A 366 -34.73 16.44 7.51
N LYS A 367 -35.63 17.46 7.63
CA LYS A 367 -35.86 18.46 6.59
C LYS A 367 -36.24 19.80 7.27
N ARG A 368 -35.28 20.65 7.57
CA ARG A 368 -35.47 22.11 7.48
C ARG A 368 -34.11 22.81 7.62
N THR A 369 -33.77 23.44 6.56
CA THR A 369 -32.76 24.46 6.31
C THR A 369 -32.93 25.71 7.18
N HIS A 370 -31.78 26.21 7.65
CA HIS A 370 -31.44 27.63 7.84
C HIS A 370 -32.40 28.55 8.57
N LEU A 371 -31.99 28.97 9.74
CA LEU A 371 -31.97 30.34 10.31
C LEU A 371 -31.81 30.22 11.84
N THR A 372 -30.57 29.97 12.27
CA THR A 372 -30.15 30.24 13.65
C THR A 372 -28.88 31.05 13.56
N GLN A 373 -28.83 32.19 14.27
CA GLN A 373 -27.61 32.93 14.49
C GLN A 373 -26.51 31.94 14.91
N THR A 374 -25.57 31.71 14.02
CA THR A 374 -24.41 30.88 14.31
C THR A 374 -23.66 31.57 15.45
N SER A 375 -23.47 30.89 16.58
CA SER A 375 -22.63 31.45 17.64
C SER A 375 -21.24 31.75 17.08
N HIS A 376 -20.57 32.73 17.62
CA HIS A 376 -19.22 33.10 17.18
C HIS A 376 -18.27 31.90 17.19
N GLU A 377 -18.38 31.02 18.19
CA GLU A 377 -17.63 29.77 18.27
C GLU A 377 -17.87 28.85 17.06
N MET A 378 -19.14 28.66 16.67
CA MET A 378 -19.50 27.83 15.52
C MET A 378 -18.92 28.38 14.22
N ALA A 379 -18.93 29.71 14.05
CA ALA A 379 -18.33 30.36 12.89
C ALA A 379 -16.81 30.14 12.85
N VAL A 380 -16.12 30.29 13.99
CA VAL A 380 -14.67 30.06 14.11
C VAL A 380 -14.32 28.60 13.82
N LEU A 381 -15.04 27.64 14.41
CA LEU A 381 -14.79 26.22 14.20
C LEU A 381 -15.03 25.83 12.74
N SER A 382 -16.12 26.28 12.12
CA SER A 382 -16.40 26.00 10.71
C SER A 382 -15.32 26.56 9.79
N GLN A 383 -14.85 27.78 10.05
CA GLN A 383 -13.78 28.42 9.30
C GLN A 383 -12.44 27.68 9.49
N LEU A 384 -12.12 27.24 10.71
CA LEU A 384 -10.90 26.47 10.99
C LEU A 384 -10.89 25.13 10.28
N ILE A 385 -12.03 24.41 10.26
CA ILE A 385 -12.15 23.14 9.54
C ILE A 385 -11.93 23.35 8.03
N GLU A 386 -12.57 24.38 7.45
CA GLU A 386 -12.41 24.71 6.04
C GLU A 386 -10.96 25.10 5.71
N HIS A 387 -10.33 25.91 6.54
CA HIS A 387 -8.94 26.31 6.39
C HIS A 387 -7.99 25.11 6.52
N THR A 388 -8.24 24.22 7.47
CA THR A 388 -7.49 22.96 7.67
C THR A 388 -7.49 22.11 6.40
N LEU A 389 -8.66 21.81 5.84
CA LEU A 389 -8.80 21.00 4.63
C LEU A 389 -8.15 21.70 3.41
N THR A 390 -8.29 23.02 3.31
CA THR A 390 -7.66 23.80 2.23
C THR A 390 -6.15 23.81 2.34
N ASN A 391 -5.59 23.94 3.54
CA ASN A 391 -4.15 23.91 3.78
C ASN A 391 -3.56 22.54 3.44
N ILE A 392 -4.22 21.45 3.83
CA ILE A 392 -3.80 20.09 3.45
C ILE A 392 -3.75 19.96 1.91
N LEU A 393 -4.81 20.37 1.20
CA LEU A 393 -4.84 20.32 -0.27
C LEU A 393 -3.73 21.16 -0.90
N HIS A 394 -3.45 22.33 -0.37
CA HIS A 394 -2.36 23.20 -0.85
C HIS A 394 -0.99 22.54 -0.67
N GLN A 395 -0.74 21.91 0.47
CA GLN A 395 0.51 21.16 0.73
C GLN A 395 0.67 19.95 -0.20
N LEU A 396 -0.45 19.27 -0.53
CA LEU A 396 -0.45 18.14 -1.46
C LEU A 396 -0.11 18.56 -2.89
N MET A 397 -0.46 19.78 -3.32
CA MET A 397 -0.13 20.28 -4.68
C MET A 397 1.38 20.26 -4.95
N GLY A 398 2.21 20.48 -3.94
CA GLY A 398 3.67 20.42 -4.05
C GLY A 398 4.24 18.99 -4.18
N LYS A 399 3.46 17.97 -3.84
CA LYS A 399 3.92 16.57 -3.74
C LYS A 399 3.43 15.67 -4.90
N ASN A 400 2.81 16.19 -5.92
CA ASN A 400 2.12 15.46 -7.01
C ASN A 400 3.00 14.55 -7.88
N ARG A 401 4.31 14.41 -7.61
CA ARG A 401 5.22 13.56 -8.39
C ARG A 401 4.96 12.06 -8.18
N HIS A 402 4.50 11.67 -7.00
CA HIS A 402 4.23 10.26 -6.69
C HIS A 402 2.74 9.97 -6.81
N ARG A 403 2.37 8.78 -7.32
CA ARG A 403 0.99 8.36 -7.54
C ARG A 403 0.13 8.48 -6.28
N LEU A 404 0.58 7.93 -5.14
CA LEU A 404 -0.16 7.94 -3.88
C LEU A 404 -0.53 9.36 -3.43
N TRP A 405 0.37 10.33 -3.57
CA TRP A 405 0.05 11.71 -3.23
C TRP A 405 -1.06 12.29 -4.10
N ARG A 406 -1.09 11.94 -5.39
CA ARG A 406 -2.17 12.36 -6.31
C ARG A 406 -3.50 11.72 -5.92
N GLU A 407 -3.50 10.43 -5.58
CA GLU A 407 -4.69 9.71 -5.16
C GLU A 407 -5.23 10.24 -3.83
N ILE A 408 -4.37 10.46 -2.82
CA ILE A 408 -4.75 11.10 -1.54
C ILE A 408 -5.36 12.49 -1.80
N SER A 409 -4.73 13.30 -2.66
CA SER A 409 -5.24 14.62 -3.01
C SER A 409 -6.60 14.56 -3.69
N GLN A 410 -6.79 13.63 -4.62
CA GLN A 410 -8.04 13.43 -5.34
C GLN A 410 -9.15 12.95 -4.41
N GLN A 411 -8.87 11.99 -3.55
CA GLN A 411 -9.83 11.48 -2.56
C GLN A 411 -10.24 12.56 -1.57
N LEU A 412 -9.27 13.32 -1.04
CA LEU A 412 -9.58 14.44 -0.15
C LEU A 412 -10.44 15.50 -0.84
N HIS A 413 -10.19 15.73 -2.13
CA HIS A 413 -11.00 16.69 -2.91
C HIS A 413 -12.46 16.20 -3.07
N GLN A 414 -12.65 14.92 -3.30
CA GLN A 414 -13.98 14.30 -3.40
C GLN A 414 -14.73 14.30 -2.06
N GLU A 415 -14.03 14.00 -0.96
CA GLU A 415 -14.64 13.91 0.37
C GLU A 415 -14.76 15.25 1.08
N ARG A 416 -14.14 16.34 0.57
CA ARG A 416 -14.06 17.63 1.24
C ARG A 416 -15.41 18.14 1.74
N THR A 417 -16.43 18.13 0.89
CA THR A 417 -17.76 18.65 1.24
C THR A 417 -18.44 17.77 2.31
N SER A 418 -18.32 16.46 2.20
CA SER A 418 -18.84 15.54 3.20
C SER A 418 -18.16 15.72 4.56
N LEU A 419 -16.81 15.81 4.57
CA LEU A 419 -16.02 16.07 5.77
C LEU A 419 -16.45 17.38 6.44
N GLN A 420 -16.59 18.43 5.65
CA GLN A 420 -16.98 19.75 6.17
C GLN A 420 -18.39 19.73 6.80
N LEU A 421 -19.35 19.04 6.19
CA LEU A 421 -20.70 18.88 6.74
C LEU A 421 -20.69 18.06 8.03
N ASP A 422 -20.05 16.90 8.03
CA ASP A 422 -19.99 16.01 9.19
C ASP A 422 -19.38 16.70 10.42
N PHE A 423 -18.34 17.51 10.22
CA PHE A 423 -17.69 18.23 11.32
C PHE A 423 -18.42 19.50 11.75
N ASN A 424 -19.16 20.14 10.85
CA ASN A 424 -20.08 21.22 11.24
C ASN A 424 -21.24 20.67 12.10
N ASP A 425 -21.76 19.51 11.78
CA ASP A 425 -22.78 18.84 12.60
C ASP A 425 -22.22 18.43 13.97
N ALA A 426 -21.00 17.87 14.00
CA ALA A 426 -20.30 17.54 15.26
C ALA A 426 -20.04 18.79 16.13
N ALA A 427 -19.68 19.92 15.50
CA ALA A 427 -19.51 21.19 16.20
C ALA A 427 -20.82 21.71 16.77
N ALA A 428 -21.93 21.56 16.06
CA ALA A 428 -23.27 21.93 16.56
C ALA A 428 -23.69 21.06 17.74
N ASP A 429 -23.50 19.74 17.66
CA ASP A 429 -23.80 18.80 18.77
C ASP A 429 -22.92 19.08 20.01
N TYR A 430 -21.64 19.37 19.79
CA TYR A 430 -20.73 19.81 20.85
C TYR A 430 -21.23 21.10 21.50
N HIS A 431 -21.53 22.13 20.71
CA HIS A 431 -21.97 23.44 21.22
C HIS A 431 -23.23 23.29 22.09
N GLN A 432 -24.19 22.50 21.65
CA GLN A 432 -25.40 22.22 22.43
C GLN A 432 -25.07 21.49 23.77
N SER A 433 -24.13 20.56 23.76
CA SER A 433 -23.73 19.84 24.97
C SER A 433 -22.96 20.74 25.96
N PHE A 434 -22.14 21.64 25.44
CA PHE A 434 -21.33 22.55 26.26
C PHE A 434 -22.17 23.60 26.97
N GLN A 435 -23.32 24.02 26.41
CA GLN A 435 -24.27 24.91 27.10
C GLN A 435 -24.70 24.37 28.46
N GLN A 436 -24.83 23.06 28.62
CA GLN A 436 -25.17 22.44 29.92
C GLN A 436 -24.02 22.61 30.93
N ALA A 437 -22.77 22.56 30.51
CA ALA A 437 -21.62 22.79 31.36
C ALA A 437 -21.56 24.23 31.86
N VAL A 438 -21.93 25.20 31.02
CA VAL A 438 -22.05 26.61 31.38
C VAL A 438 -23.17 26.82 32.42
N GLU A 439 -24.34 26.18 32.26
CA GLU A 439 -25.44 26.25 33.24
C GLU A 439 -25.03 25.68 34.59
N LEU A 440 -24.34 24.53 34.63
CA LEU A 440 -23.84 23.94 35.88
C LEU A 440 -22.80 24.83 36.58
N ALA A 441 -21.93 25.48 35.81
CA ALA A 441 -20.96 26.42 36.33
C ALA A 441 -21.64 27.67 36.91
N ALA A 442 -22.66 28.19 36.26
CA ALA A 442 -23.46 29.30 36.78
C ALA A 442 -24.21 28.93 38.06
N GLN A 443 -24.79 27.72 38.15
CA GLN A 443 -25.40 27.21 39.39
C GLN A 443 -24.41 27.12 40.54
N SER A 444 -23.19 26.63 40.28
CA SER A 444 -22.13 26.55 41.30
C SER A 444 -21.72 27.94 41.80
N LEU A 445 -21.66 28.90 40.88
CA LEU A 445 -21.37 30.30 41.24
C LEU A 445 -22.48 30.93 42.09
N TYR A 446 -23.73 30.64 41.76
CA TYR A 446 -24.88 31.09 42.54
C TYR A 446 -24.92 30.50 43.95
N CYS A 447 -24.65 29.20 44.13
CA CYS A 447 -24.53 28.59 45.44
C CYS A 447 -23.44 29.26 46.29
N LYS A 448 -22.31 29.61 45.62
CA LYS A 448 -21.22 30.32 46.31
C LYS A 448 -21.57 31.75 46.69
N LEU A 449 -22.38 32.44 45.88
CA LEU A 449 -22.94 33.76 46.21
C LEU A 449 -23.89 33.72 47.44
N GLN A 450 -24.67 32.63 47.57
CA GLN A 450 -25.57 32.46 48.72
C GLN A 450 -24.81 32.31 50.05
N GLU A 451 -23.57 31.83 50.04
CA GLU A 451 -22.70 31.77 51.21
C GLU A 451 -22.19 33.16 51.65
N GLN A 452 -22.36 34.20 50.80
CA GLN A 452 -21.88 35.58 51.02
C GLN A 452 -23.06 36.57 51.00
N PRO A 453 -23.87 36.66 52.06
CA PRO A 453 -25.12 37.42 52.07
C PRO A 453 -24.92 38.93 51.84
N LEU A 454 -23.78 39.48 52.21
CA LEU A 454 -23.46 40.91 51.97
C LEU A 454 -23.30 41.21 50.47
N VAL A 455 -22.60 40.35 49.76
CA VAL A 455 -22.40 40.49 48.30
C VAL A 455 -23.72 40.27 47.55
N LEU A 456 -24.50 39.29 47.98
CA LEU A 456 -25.82 38.97 47.38
C LEU A 456 -26.81 40.14 47.62
N ASN A 457 -26.86 40.71 48.84
CA ASN A 457 -27.74 41.85 49.16
C ASN A 457 -27.32 43.12 48.42
N THR A 458 -26.03 43.35 48.22
CA THR A 458 -25.55 44.50 47.40
C THR A 458 -25.90 44.30 45.93
N LEU A 459 -25.79 43.12 45.39
CA LEU A 459 -26.26 42.75 44.06
C LEU A 459 -27.79 42.97 43.91
N ARG A 460 -28.56 42.61 44.93
CA ARG A 460 -30.01 42.87 44.98
C ARG A 460 -30.33 44.36 45.06
N ALA A 461 -29.54 45.17 45.76
CA ALA A 461 -29.72 46.59 45.89
C ALA A 461 -29.38 47.36 44.61
N THR A 462 -28.31 47.00 43.87
CA THR A 462 -27.96 47.57 42.57
C THR A 462 -29.02 47.34 41.50
N ARG A 463 -29.81 46.29 41.65
CA ARG A 463 -30.92 45.91 40.74
C ARG A 463 -32.12 46.87 40.85
N VAL A 464 -32.35 47.44 42.01
CA VAL A 464 -33.51 48.34 42.26
C VAL A 464 -33.37 49.68 41.55
N THR A 465 -32.15 50.07 41.15
CA THR A 465 -31.88 51.36 40.48
C THR A 465 -31.80 51.28 38.95
N ALA A 466 -31.75 50.09 38.36
CA ALA A 466 -31.71 49.89 36.91
C ALA A 466 -33.00 49.23 36.42
N ASP A 467 -33.97 50.04 36.06
CA ASP A 467 -35.20 49.73 35.29
C ASP A 467 -35.69 48.26 35.29
N ALA A 468 -36.21 47.77 36.42
CA ALA A 468 -36.88 46.47 36.52
C ALA A 468 -38.05 46.30 35.53
N ALA A 469 -38.59 47.38 35.02
CA ALA A 469 -39.66 47.39 34.01
C ALA A 469 -39.20 46.93 32.63
N VAL A 470 -37.96 47.26 32.23
CA VAL A 470 -37.42 46.86 30.92
C VAL A 470 -37.09 45.38 30.84
N ILE A 471 -36.58 44.81 31.93
CA ILE A 471 -36.25 43.39 32.02
C ILE A 471 -37.52 42.52 32.00
N ALA A 472 -38.59 42.94 32.66
CA ALA A 472 -39.87 42.22 32.65
C ALA A 472 -40.54 42.26 31.26
N MET A 473 -40.38 43.32 30.49
CA MET A 473 -41.00 43.48 29.17
C MET A 473 -40.31 42.63 28.07
N THR A 474 -38.97 42.47 28.17
CA THR A 474 -38.20 41.66 27.21
C THR A 474 -38.42 40.18 27.37
N LEU A 475 -38.64 39.71 28.60
CA LEU A 475 -39.00 38.29 28.87
C LEU A 475 -40.40 37.94 28.39
N TYR A 476 -41.29 38.91 28.26
CA TYR A 476 -42.71 38.66 27.84
C TYR A 476 -42.87 38.63 26.35
N THR A 477 -41.98 39.20 25.55
CA THR A 477 -42.09 39.34 24.10
C THR A 477 -41.32 38.31 23.28
N GLY A 478 -40.49 37.46 23.89
CA GLY A 478 -39.88 36.27 23.25
C GLY A 478 -38.97 36.53 22.04
N GLY A 479 -38.49 37.78 21.84
CA GLY A 479 -37.73 38.19 20.66
C GLY A 479 -36.39 38.85 21.01
N ILE A 480 -35.29 38.16 20.74
CA ILE A 480 -33.95 38.75 20.70
C ILE A 480 -33.82 39.55 19.42
N GLY A 481 -33.96 40.89 19.52
CA GLY A 481 -33.78 41.80 18.41
C GLY A 481 -33.99 43.23 18.86
N LEU A 482 -33.01 44.10 18.73
CA LEU A 482 -32.98 45.55 18.99
C LEU A 482 -32.83 45.98 20.46
N HIS A 483 -32.83 45.13 21.48
CA HIS A 483 -32.68 45.50 22.88
C HIS A 483 -31.27 45.31 23.46
N ASP A 484 -30.33 44.77 22.71
CA ASP A 484 -28.93 44.59 23.15
C ASP A 484 -28.22 45.85 23.61
N LEU A 485 -28.68 47.01 23.12
CA LEU A 485 -28.07 48.33 23.44
C LEU A 485 -28.41 48.86 24.84
N VAL A 486 -29.48 48.37 25.48
CA VAL A 486 -29.91 48.86 26.81
C VAL A 486 -29.54 47.90 27.92
N ILE A 487 -29.48 46.62 27.64
CA ILE A 487 -29.15 45.55 28.62
C ILE A 487 -27.63 45.49 28.86
N ALA A 488 -26.81 45.75 27.84
CA ALA A 488 -25.36 45.69 27.92
C ALA A 488 -24.73 46.53 29.08
N PRO A 489 -25.13 47.76 29.33
CA PRO A 489 -24.53 48.54 30.45
C PRO A 489 -24.85 47.97 31.83
N ALA A 490 -26.08 47.46 32.04
CA ALA A 490 -26.46 46.85 33.34
C ALA A 490 -25.72 45.53 33.58
N MET A 491 -25.53 44.74 32.54
CA MET A 491 -24.80 43.51 32.58
C MET A 491 -23.30 43.73 32.83
N LEU A 492 -22.71 44.73 32.18
CA LEU A 492 -21.33 45.16 32.43
C LEU A 492 -21.11 45.61 33.88
N ALA A 493 -22.06 46.36 34.44
CA ALA A 493 -21.99 46.80 35.84
C ALA A 493 -22.04 45.62 36.84
N ILE A 494 -22.91 44.62 36.60
CA ILE A 494 -23.01 43.40 37.42
C ILE A 494 -21.72 42.58 37.25
N THR A 495 -21.21 42.43 36.06
CA THR A 495 -20.00 41.67 35.79
C THR A 495 -18.78 42.31 36.46
N ASN A 496 -18.63 43.64 36.36
CA ASN A 496 -17.55 44.37 37.01
C ASN A 496 -17.65 44.26 38.54
N PHE A 497 -18.86 44.41 39.10
CA PHE A 497 -19.08 44.26 40.52
C PHE A 497 -18.72 42.85 41.01
N LEU A 498 -19.11 41.81 40.30
CA LEU A 498 -18.75 40.43 40.61
C LEU A 498 -17.24 40.18 40.58
N THR A 499 -16.57 40.80 39.56
CA THR A 499 -15.11 40.69 39.39
C THR A 499 -14.33 41.37 40.50
N GLU A 500 -14.82 42.54 40.97
CA GLU A 500 -14.21 43.31 42.06
C GLU A 500 -14.58 42.81 43.46
N SER A 501 -15.55 41.90 43.58
CA SER A 501 -16.00 41.32 44.84
C SER A 501 -15.06 40.23 45.36
N VAL A 502 -15.26 39.83 46.63
CA VAL A 502 -14.55 38.69 47.27
C VAL A 502 -14.70 37.39 46.47
N ILE A 503 -15.68 37.32 45.60
CA ILE A 503 -15.99 36.12 44.78
C ILE A 503 -15.27 36.18 43.43
N GLY A 504 -14.68 37.35 43.06
CA GLY A 504 -13.98 37.49 41.77
C GLY A 504 -12.90 36.44 41.52
N GLY A 505 -12.13 36.09 42.55
CA GLY A 505 -11.13 35.03 42.47
C GLY A 505 -11.73 33.61 42.23
N TYR A 506 -12.95 33.35 42.72
CA TYR A 506 -13.67 32.11 42.47
C TYR A 506 -14.25 32.11 41.03
N MET A 507 -14.81 33.23 40.60
CA MET A 507 -15.33 33.39 39.23
C MET A 507 -14.23 33.21 38.19
N HIS A 508 -13.02 33.75 38.42
CA HIS A 508 -11.86 33.53 37.54
C HIS A 508 -11.45 32.06 37.48
N ARG A 509 -11.51 31.32 38.58
CA ARG A 509 -11.23 29.88 38.59
C ARG A 509 -12.27 29.10 37.79
N VAL A 510 -13.56 29.33 38.04
CA VAL A 510 -14.65 28.69 37.30
C VAL A 510 -14.54 28.99 35.80
N ALA A 511 -14.22 30.23 35.42
CA ALA A 511 -14.00 30.61 34.01
C ALA A 511 -12.79 29.87 33.42
N SER A 512 -11.68 29.76 34.14
CA SER A 512 -10.49 29.03 33.72
C SER A 512 -10.76 27.53 33.56
N ASP A 513 -11.49 26.92 34.50
CA ASP A 513 -11.86 25.50 34.48
C ASP A 513 -12.79 25.20 33.28
N LEU A 514 -13.78 26.05 33.05
CA LEU A 514 -14.66 25.93 31.88
C LEU A 514 -13.89 26.06 30.57
N LYS A 515 -12.99 27.02 30.47
CA LYS A 515 -12.15 27.22 29.27
C LYS A 515 -11.28 25.99 29.01
N GLN A 516 -10.67 25.43 30.06
CA GLN A 516 -9.90 24.20 29.96
C GLN A 516 -10.77 23.00 29.56
N GLN A 517 -11.96 22.89 30.15
CA GLN A 517 -12.93 21.85 29.76
C GLN A 517 -13.37 22.01 28.31
N GLN A 518 -13.65 23.23 27.86
CA GLN A 518 -14.01 23.55 26.47
C GLN A 518 -12.92 23.13 25.51
N ARG A 519 -11.66 23.49 25.80
CA ARG A 519 -10.50 23.07 25.02
C ARG A 519 -10.42 21.56 24.88
N VAL A 520 -10.45 20.83 26.00
CA VAL A 520 -10.35 19.36 26.00
C VAL A 520 -11.50 18.72 25.22
N THR A 521 -12.71 19.25 25.38
CA THR A 521 -13.90 18.72 24.73
C THR A 521 -13.88 18.96 23.22
N VAL A 522 -13.51 20.17 22.76
CA VAL A 522 -13.39 20.49 21.32
C VAL A 522 -12.30 19.61 20.67
N ILE A 523 -11.17 19.44 21.33
CA ILE A 523 -10.11 18.54 20.81
C ILE A 523 -10.65 17.12 20.69
N ALA A 524 -11.32 16.60 21.71
CA ALA A 524 -11.80 15.21 21.74
C ALA A 524 -12.94 14.94 20.75
N TYR A 525 -13.88 15.87 20.58
CA TYR A 525 -15.08 15.66 19.77
C TYR A 525 -14.97 16.16 18.32
N ILE A 526 -14.06 17.09 18.02
CA ILE A 526 -13.91 17.69 16.70
C ILE A 526 -12.56 17.35 16.09
N PHE A 527 -11.45 17.77 16.70
CA PHE A 527 -10.13 17.65 16.08
C PHE A 527 -9.59 16.21 16.05
N GLN A 528 -9.82 15.41 17.11
CA GLN A 528 -9.39 14.01 17.12
C GLN A 528 -10.15 13.13 16.12
N PRO A 529 -11.48 13.19 15.99
CA PRO A 529 -12.20 12.48 14.93
C PRO A 529 -11.78 12.92 13.53
N LEU A 530 -11.58 14.24 13.29
CA LEU A 530 -11.07 14.76 12.01
C LEU A 530 -9.69 14.17 11.68
N LYS A 531 -8.77 14.19 12.64
CA LYS A 531 -7.45 13.59 12.51
C LYS A 531 -7.53 12.11 12.14
N GLN A 532 -8.34 11.33 12.87
CA GLN A 532 -8.50 9.89 12.61
C GLN A 532 -9.09 9.62 11.21
N ARG A 533 -10.06 10.40 10.79
CA ARG A 533 -10.66 10.27 9.48
C ARG A 533 -9.65 10.60 8.36
N LEU A 534 -8.86 11.65 8.53
CA LEU A 534 -7.78 12.00 7.60
C LEU A 534 -6.67 10.92 7.59
N TYR A 535 -6.30 10.36 8.74
CA TYR A 535 -5.35 9.25 8.81
C TYR A 535 -5.81 8.02 8.03
N ASN A 536 -7.10 7.71 8.11
CA ASN A 536 -7.69 6.56 7.45
C ASN A 536 -7.96 6.82 5.95
N LEU A 537 -7.90 8.07 5.48
CA LEU A 537 -8.18 8.42 4.10
C LEU A 537 -7.40 7.55 3.08
N PRO A 538 -6.07 7.34 3.22
CA PRO A 538 -5.35 6.46 2.31
C PRO A 538 -5.80 5.00 2.37
N HIS A 539 -6.41 4.56 3.46
CA HIS A 539 -6.88 3.18 3.65
C HIS A 539 -8.31 2.94 3.14
N THR A 540 -9.09 4.00 2.91
CA THR A 540 -10.44 3.89 2.33
C THR A 540 -10.43 3.80 0.80
N MET A 541 -9.27 4.07 0.19
CA MET A 541 -9.09 3.99 -1.26
C MET A 541 -9.09 2.52 -1.69
N GLU A 542 -9.75 2.19 -2.80
CA GLU A 542 -9.70 0.84 -3.38
C GLU A 542 -8.25 0.50 -3.79
N HIS A 543 -7.68 -0.50 -3.12
CA HIS A 543 -6.24 -0.71 -3.02
C HIS A 543 -5.63 -1.57 -4.12
N GLU A 544 -6.23 -1.70 -5.29
CA GLU A 544 -5.66 -2.50 -6.37
C GLU A 544 -4.28 -1.97 -6.85
N GLY A 545 -4.02 -0.69 -6.68
CA GLY A 545 -2.78 -0.06 -7.10
C GLY A 545 -1.69 0.11 -6.04
N CYS A 546 -1.85 -0.44 -4.84
CA CYS A 546 -0.90 -0.33 -3.73
C CYS A 546 -0.34 -1.70 -3.34
N PHE A 547 0.89 -1.71 -2.78
CA PHE A 547 1.51 -2.95 -2.34
C PHE A 547 0.82 -3.55 -1.11
N ASN A 548 0.27 -2.73 -0.22
CA ASN A 548 -0.47 -3.15 0.98
C ASN A 548 0.26 -4.20 1.85
N ILE A 549 1.57 -4.07 1.97
CA ILE A 549 2.42 -4.89 2.85
C ILE A 549 2.67 -4.07 4.11
N SER A 550 2.35 -4.61 5.28
CA SER A 550 2.55 -3.86 6.52
C SER A 550 4.04 -3.70 6.87
N PRO A 551 4.45 -2.57 7.51
CA PRO A 551 5.82 -2.38 7.96
C PRO A 551 6.32 -3.53 8.85
N LYS A 552 5.47 -4.04 9.75
CA LYS A 552 5.79 -5.17 10.64
C LYS A 552 6.09 -6.46 9.89
N GLN A 553 5.36 -6.74 8.80
CA GLN A 553 5.62 -7.92 7.95
C GLN A 553 6.99 -7.79 7.26
N LEU A 554 7.29 -6.61 6.72
CA LEU A 554 8.57 -6.36 6.06
C LEU A 554 9.74 -6.46 7.05
N GLU A 555 9.64 -5.83 8.21
CA GLU A 555 10.66 -5.88 9.29
C GLU A 555 10.89 -7.31 9.79
N HIS A 556 9.83 -8.08 10.00
CA HIS A 556 9.94 -9.48 10.43
C HIS A 556 10.73 -10.33 9.42
N ILE A 557 10.46 -10.14 8.14
CA ILE A 557 11.16 -10.86 7.07
C ILE A 557 12.62 -10.37 6.96
N GLU A 558 12.87 -9.07 7.09
CA GLU A 558 14.24 -8.52 7.08
C GLU A 558 15.05 -9.02 8.27
N ALA A 559 14.45 -9.15 9.45
CA ALA A 559 15.11 -9.75 10.62
C ALA A 559 15.47 -11.21 10.34
N THR A 560 14.55 -12.01 9.80
CA THR A 560 14.80 -13.41 9.42
C THR A 560 15.90 -13.55 8.36
N PHE A 561 15.99 -12.57 7.45
CA PHE A 561 17.01 -12.54 6.41
C PHE A 561 18.42 -12.18 6.97
N ASN A 562 18.46 -11.27 7.95
CA ASN A 562 19.70 -10.80 8.58
C ASN A 562 20.22 -11.72 9.71
N GLU A 563 19.37 -12.60 10.24
CA GLU A 563 19.81 -13.65 11.15
C GLU A 563 20.80 -14.55 10.41
N LYS A 564 22.09 -14.35 10.67
CA LYS A 564 23.15 -15.24 10.21
C LYS A 564 22.80 -16.66 10.68
N PRO A 565 22.92 -17.70 9.83
CA PRO A 565 22.82 -19.06 10.32
C PRO A 565 23.84 -19.24 11.43
N HIS A 566 23.37 -19.30 12.68
CA HIS A 566 24.21 -19.60 13.82
C HIS A 566 24.81 -21.00 13.64
N GLY A 567 26.13 -21.02 13.47
CA GLY A 567 26.91 -22.16 13.89
C GLY A 567 27.12 -23.27 12.87
N LEU A 568 28.04 -23.08 11.95
CA LEU A 568 29.02 -24.13 11.75
C LEU A 568 29.89 -24.19 13.02
N ARG A 569 29.45 -24.92 14.05
CA ARG A 569 30.38 -25.51 15.02
C ARG A 569 31.19 -26.53 14.23
N LEU A 570 32.43 -26.20 13.99
CA LEU A 570 33.49 -27.17 13.67
C LEU A 570 33.46 -28.24 14.78
N PHE A 571 33.16 -29.45 14.44
CA PHE A 571 33.66 -30.68 15.02
C PHE A 571 34.28 -31.50 13.90
#